data_726952a7c33a1bd2d0a4b0d94d55fab6
#
_entry.id   726952a7c33a1bd2d0a4b0d94d55fab6
#
_cell.length_a   1.000
_cell.length_b   1.000
_cell.length_c   1.000
_cell.angle_alpha   90.00
_cell.angle_beta   90.00
_cell.angle_gamma   90.00
#
_symmetry.space_group_name_H-M   'P 1'
#
loop_
_entity.id
_entity.type
_entity.pdbx_description
1 polymer ?
#
loop_
_entity_poly.entity_id
_entity_poly.type
_entity_poly.pdbx_seq_one_letter_code
_entity_poly.pdbx_strand_id
1 'polypeptide(L)' 'MNKNYYNIDEISQILDEQKHTIRFWETRIRKLKVLRTHSGHRLYNYENLLLLKKIKELVDL' A
#
# COMPACT_ATOMS: atom_id res chain seq x y z
N MET A 1 -4.87 -18.81 0.24
CA MET A 1 -5.71 -18.27 -0.84
C MET A 1 -5.14 -16.95 -1.32
N ASN A 2 -4.95 -16.84 -2.63
CA ASN A 2 -4.35 -15.62 -3.18
C ASN A 2 -5.39 -14.52 -3.37
N LYS A 3 -5.10 -13.36 -2.82
CA LYS A 3 -5.90 -12.17 -3.07
C LYS A 3 -5.29 -11.40 -4.23
N ASN A 4 -6.13 -10.92 -5.13
CA ASN A 4 -5.66 -10.09 -6.22
C ASN A 4 -5.38 -8.66 -5.75
N TYR A 5 -6.18 -8.19 -4.79
CA TYR A 5 -6.07 -6.82 -4.29
C TYR A 5 -6.32 -6.74 -2.80
N TYR A 6 -5.72 -5.72 -2.19
CA TYR A 6 -5.88 -5.39 -0.78
C TYR A 6 -6.42 -3.97 -0.67
N ASN A 7 -7.25 -3.71 0.32
CA ASN A 7 -7.67 -2.34 0.60
C ASN A 7 -6.68 -1.69 1.58
N ILE A 8 -6.87 -0.38 1.84
CA ILE A 8 -5.93 0.36 2.70
C ILE A 8 -5.92 -0.18 4.13
N ASP A 9 -7.07 -0.65 4.62
CA ASP A 9 -7.15 -1.20 5.98
C ASP A 9 -6.31 -2.46 6.08
N GLU A 10 -6.38 -3.33 5.08
CA GLU A 10 -5.61 -4.56 5.05
C GLU A 10 -4.12 -4.28 4.98
N ILE A 11 -3.72 -3.35 4.11
CA ILE A 11 -2.31 -2.96 3.98
C ILE A 11 -1.80 -2.38 5.31
N SER A 12 -2.60 -1.53 5.94
CA SER A 12 -2.26 -0.94 7.24
C SER A 12 -1.99 -2.02 8.29
N GLN A 13 -2.83 -3.04 8.33
CA GLN A 13 -2.66 -4.14 9.28
C GLN A 13 -1.44 -4.99 8.95
N ILE A 14 -1.25 -5.34 7.69
CA ILE A 14 -0.13 -6.17 7.27
C ILE A 14 1.20 -5.50 7.57
N LEU A 15 1.30 -4.20 7.32
CA LEU A 15 2.54 -3.45 7.52
C LEU A 15 2.68 -2.87 8.92
N ASP A 16 1.62 -2.93 9.72
CA ASP A 16 1.59 -2.29 11.04
C ASP A 16 1.95 -0.80 10.92
N GLU A 17 1.25 -0.11 10.00
CA GLU A 17 1.47 1.30 9.75
C GLU A 17 0.15 2.04 9.66
N GLN A 18 0.18 3.33 9.95
CA GLN A 18 -1.00 4.16 9.86
C GLN A 18 -1.39 4.37 8.39
N LYS A 19 -2.67 4.46 8.13
CA LYS A 19 -3.17 4.65 6.78
C LYS A 19 -2.63 5.91 6.13
N HIS A 20 -2.54 7.02 6.88
CA HIS A 20 -2.03 8.28 6.32
C HIS A 20 -0.57 8.16 5.93
N THR A 21 0.21 7.34 6.64
CA THR A 21 1.60 7.10 6.31
C THR A 21 1.71 6.37 4.98
N ILE A 22 0.88 5.34 4.79
CA ILE A 22 0.86 4.57 3.55
C ILE A 22 0.46 5.47 2.37
N ARG A 23 -0.56 6.31 2.56
CA ARG A 23 -0.99 7.25 1.52
C ARG A 23 0.11 8.26 1.18
N PHE A 24 0.86 8.69 2.20
CA PHE A 24 2.00 9.59 1.99
C PHE A 24 3.06 8.91 1.12
N TRP A 25 3.41 7.66 1.44
CA TRP A 25 4.38 6.90 0.65
C TRP A 25 3.90 6.73 -0.79
N GLU A 26 2.62 6.49 -0.99
CA GLU A 26 2.03 6.36 -2.31
C GLU A 26 2.30 7.60 -3.17
N THR A 27 2.20 8.78 -2.56
CA THR A 27 2.40 10.03 -3.29
C THR A 27 3.87 10.26 -3.65
N ARG A 28 4.80 9.62 -2.93
CA ARG A 28 6.23 9.81 -3.13
C ARG A 28 6.85 8.79 -4.08
N ILE A 29 6.19 7.66 -4.31
CA ILE A 29 6.75 6.56 -5.10
C ILE A 29 6.02 6.48 -6.44
N ARG A 30 6.70 6.87 -7.50
CA ARG A 30 6.11 6.85 -8.84
C ARG A 30 5.77 5.46 -9.34
N LYS A 31 6.54 4.47 -8.94
CA LYS A 31 6.33 3.08 -9.35
C LYS A 31 5.12 2.45 -8.68
N LEU A 32 4.63 3.06 -7.64
CA LEU A 32 3.50 2.54 -6.89
C LEU A 32 2.21 3.00 -7.54
N LYS A 33 1.77 2.25 -8.54
CA LYS A 33 0.55 2.55 -9.27
C LYS A 33 -0.61 1.85 -8.59
N VAL A 34 -1.40 2.61 -7.86
CA VAL A 34 -2.52 2.09 -7.10
C VAL A 34 -3.81 2.30 -7.88
N LEU A 35 -4.55 1.23 -8.08
CA LEU A 35 -5.86 1.30 -8.73
C LEU A 35 -6.89 1.86 -7.77
N ARG A 36 -7.98 2.36 -8.33
CA ARG A 36 -9.10 2.84 -7.52
C ARG A 36 -10.39 2.25 -8.05
N THR A 37 -11.32 2.00 -7.12
CA THR A 37 -12.66 1.58 -7.49
C THR A 37 -13.44 2.78 -8.03
N HIS A 38 -14.64 2.52 -8.52
CA HIS A 38 -15.57 3.55 -8.96
C HIS A 38 -15.86 4.57 -7.85
N SER A 39 -15.87 4.09 -6.59
CA SER A 39 -16.12 4.93 -5.42
C SER A 39 -14.88 5.67 -4.94
N GLY A 40 -13.74 5.48 -5.61
CA GLY A 40 -12.50 6.14 -5.23
C GLY A 40 -11.68 5.43 -4.17
N HIS A 41 -12.03 4.20 -3.82
CA HIS A 41 -11.28 3.43 -2.84
C HIS A 41 -10.02 2.86 -3.49
N ARG A 42 -8.91 2.84 -2.74
CA ARG A 42 -7.64 2.32 -3.22
C ARG A 42 -7.64 0.80 -3.25
N LEU A 43 -7.03 0.25 -4.31
CA LEU A 43 -6.83 -1.19 -4.46
C LEU A 43 -5.34 -1.43 -4.69
N TYR A 44 -4.69 -2.09 -3.75
CA TYR A 44 -3.26 -2.40 -3.81
C TYR A 44 -3.09 -3.83 -4.26
N ASN A 45 -2.25 -4.06 -5.27
CA ASN A 45 -1.92 -5.43 -5.68
C ASN A 45 -0.73 -5.93 -4.86
N TYR A 46 -0.32 -7.16 -5.12
CA TYR A 46 0.77 -7.77 -4.37
C TYR A 46 2.10 -7.03 -4.57
N GLU A 47 2.34 -6.55 -5.79
CA GLU A 47 3.55 -5.78 -6.07
C GLU A 47 3.58 -4.48 -5.27
N ASN A 48 2.43 -3.81 -5.16
CA ASN A 48 2.31 -2.62 -4.33
C ASN A 48 2.64 -2.94 -2.88
N LEU A 49 2.13 -4.07 -2.38
CA LEU A 49 2.40 -4.49 -1.01
C LEU A 49 3.89 -4.70 -0.79
N LEU A 50 4.56 -5.38 -1.72
CA LEU A 50 5.99 -5.63 -1.60
C LEU A 50 6.80 -4.33 -1.61
N LEU A 51 6.43 -3.39 -2.48
CA LEU A 51 7.09 -2.09 -2.53
C LEU A 51 6.91 -1.31 -1.23
N LEU A 52 5.70 -1.27 -0.72
CA LEU A 52 5.41 -0.59 0.54
C LEU A 52 6.16 -1.22 1.70
N LYS A 53 6.23 -2.54 1.71
CA LYS A 53 6.98 -3.26 2.74
C LYS A 53 8.45 -2.90 2.70
N LYS A 54 9.02 -2.79 1.50
CA LYS A 54 10.40 -2.40 1.33
C LYS A 54 10.65 -0.97 1.80
N ILE A 55 9.72 -0.06 1.50
CA ILE A 55 9.81 1.32 1.96
C ILE A 55 9.83 1.36 3.48
N LYS A 56 8.94 0.61 4.12
CA LYS A 56 8.89 0.55 5.57
C LYS A 56 10.22 0.09 6.16
N GLU A 57 10.83 -0.94 5.57
CA GLU A 57 12.12 -1.44 6.01
C GLU A 57 13.20 -0.37 5.92
N LEU A 58 13.18 0.43 4.86
CA LEU A 58 14.16 1.50 4.68
C LEU A 58 13.95 2.65 5.65
N VAL A 59 12.69 2.96 5.96
CA VAL A 59 12.37 4.07 6.85
C VAL A 59 12.64 3.71 8.31
N ASP A 60 12.48 2.45 8.66
CA ASP A 60 12.66 1.99 10.04
C ASP A 60 14.13 1.78 10.43
N LEU A 61 15.06 2.06 9.54
CA LEU A 61 16.50 1.92 9.84
C LEU A 61 17.00 2.94 10.85
#